data_27e44ae66fe84f186bbd55bd0f36fd8b
#
_entry.id   27e44ae66fe84f186bbd55bd0f36fd8b
#
_cell.length_a   1.000
_cell.length_b   1.000
_cell.length_c   1.000
_cell.angle_alpha   90.00
_cell.angle_beta   90.00
_cell.angle_gamma   90.00
#
_symmetry.space_group_name_H-M   'P 1'
#
loop_
_entity.id
_entity.type
_entity.pdbx_description
1 polymer ?
#
loop_
_entity_poly.entity_id
_entity_poly.type
_entity_poly.pdbx_seq_one_letter_code
_entity_poly.pdbx_strand_id
1 'polypeptide(L)'
;MFSVNYHITHTTGKGKYDGGSTTGAYLFTLIGTTGETDEHDCSADRKQGVTSQCTFQDPADIGSLKGMRIKNKSDNTWVFVSMLVEIDGVLRGRWQGTSTVPDYKTANIQFDNKIGIHLKSYFD
;
A
#
# COMPACT_ATOMS: atom_id res chain seq x y z
N MET A 1 -18.17 -10.87 -15.09
CA MET A 1 -17.74 -10.82 -13.72
C MET A 1 -17.22 -9.43 -13.40
N PHE A 2 -17.63 -8.89 -12.29
CA PHE A 2 -17.21 -7.56 -11.84
C PHE A 2 -15.81 -7.63 -11.23
N SER A 3 -14.95 -6.68 -11.60
CA SER A 3 -13.61 -6.53 -11.02
C SER A 3 -13.36 -5.09 -10.67
N VAL A 4 -12.67 -4.89 -9.56
CA VAL A 4 -12.26 -3.57 -9.08
C VAL A 4 -10.78 -3.39 -9.40
N ASN A 5 -10.40 -2.22 -9.90
CA ASN A 5 -9.02 -1.90 -10.22
C ASN A 5 -8.37 -1.18 -9.03
N TYR A 6 -7.28 -1.74 -8.56
CA TYR A 6 -6.50 -1.17 -7.45
C TYR A 6 -5.15 -0.72 -7.97
N HIS A 7 -4.75 0.48 -7.58
CA HIS A 7 -3.48 1.08 -7.96
C HIS A 7 -2.79 1.58 -6.70
N ILE A 8 -1.61 1.06 -6.44
CA ILE A 8 -0.84 1.41 -5.25
C ILE A 8 0.44 2.12 -5.69
N THR A 9 0.68 3.30 -5.12
CA THR A 9 1.92 4.05 -5.31
C THR A 9 2.66 4.08 -3.99
N HIS A 10 3.91 3.65 -3.97
CA HIS A 10 4.70 3.66 -2.75
C HIS A 10 6.07 4.28 -2.98
N THR A 11 6.62 4.88 -1.92
CA THR A 11 7.96 5.49 -1.94
C THR A 11 8.80 4.82 -0.87
N THR A 12 9.95 4.29 -1.28
CA THR A 12 10.91 3.68 -0.37
C THR A 12 11.72 4.77 0.32
N GLY A 13 11.94 4.60 1.61
CA GLY A 13 12.71 5.55 2.41
C GLY A 13 14.17 5.60 2.02
N LYS A 14 14.81 6.70 2.39
CA LYS A 14 16.25 6.88 2.20
C LYS A 14 16.95 6.39 3.46
N GLY A 15 17.32 5.15 3.47
CA GLY A 15 17.95 4.58 4.64
C GLY A 15 18.79 3.37 4.29
N LYS A 16 19.17 2.65 5.31
CA LYS A 16 19.97 1.44 5.19
C LYS A 16 19.21 0.30 4.51
N TYR A 17 17.89 0.31 4.65
CA TYR A 17 17.05 -0.81 4.21
C TYR A 17 16.22 -0.42 3.02
N ASP A 18 16.38 -1.14 1.94
CA ASP A 18 15.50 -1.10 0.78
C ASP A 18 15.06 -2.53 0.49
N GLY A 19 13.83 -2.69 0.07
CA GLY A 19 13.26 -4.02 -0.09
C GLY A 19 13.65 -4.72 -1.39
N GLY A 20 14.24 -4.01 -2.32
CA GLY A 20 14.47 -4.58 -3.64
C GLY A 20 13.14 -4.88 -4.36
N SER A 21 13.22 -5.49 -5.52
CA SER A 21 12.05 -5.74 -6.37
C SER A 21 11.87 -7.22 -6.72
N THR A 22 12.00 -8.09 -5.73
CA THR A 22 11.85 -9.53 -5.93
C THR A 22 10.37 -9.91 -6.05
N THR A 23 10.02 -10.60 -7.12
CA THR A 23 8.66 -11.10 -7.34
C THR A 23 8.24 -12.04 -6.21
N GLY A 24 7.03 -11.83 -5.70
CA GLY A 24 6.48 -12.66 -4.64
C GLY A 24 7.03 -12.37 -3.25
N ALA A 25 7.96 -11.43 -3.13
CA ALA A 25 8.56 -11.09 -1.84
C ALA A 25 7.61 -10.31 -0.93
N TYR A 26 6.77 -9.45 -1.51
CA TYR A 26 5.86 -8.58 -0.76
C TYR A 26 4.45 -8.77 -1.26
N LEU A 27 3.57 -9.23 -0.38
CA LEU A 27 2.16 -9.46 -0.71
C LEU A 27 1.31 -8.41 0.00
N PHE A 28 0.43 -7.78 -0.76
CA PHE A 28 -0.41 -6.68 -0.30
C PHE A 28 -1.85 -7.12 -0.22
N THR A 29 -2.51 -6.81 0.89
CA THR A 29 -3.95 -7.01 1.09
C THR A 29 -4.55 -5.67 1.47
N LEU A 30 -5.57 -5.23 0.72
CA LEU A 30 -6.31 -4.02 1.06
C LEU A 30 -7.50 -4.38 1.92
N ILE A 31 -7.72 -3.61 2.98
CA ILE A 31 -8.72 -3.87 4.00
C ILE A 31 -9.69 -2.70 4.01
N GLY A 32 -10.97 -3.02 3.90
CA GLY A 32 -12.03 -2.02 3.93
C GLY A 32 -13.05 -2.30 5.01
N THR A 33 -14.15 -1.54 4.97
CA THR A 33 -15.21 -1.62 5.97
C THR A 33 -16.04 -2.90 5.87
N THR A 34 -16.12 -3.50 4.67
CA THR A 34 -16.98 -4.66 4.44
C THR A 34 -16.23 -5.90 3.99
N GLY A 35 -14.91 -5.84 3.93
CA GLY A 35 -14.13 -7.00 3.52
C GLY A 35 -12.71 -6.62 3.20
N GLU A 36 -11.98 -7.58 2.63
CA GLU A 36 -10.61 -7.37 2.21
C GLU A 36 -10.36 -8.08 0.87
N THR A 37 -9.36 -7.61 0.14
CA THR A 37 -8.93 -8.26 -1.10
C THR A 37 -8.16 -9.54 -0.77
N ASP A 38 -7.93 -10.37 -1.77
CA ASP A 38 -6.92 -11.41 -1.68
C ASP A 38 -5.53 -10.77 -1.56
N GLU A 39 -4.54 -11.58 -1.22
CA GLU A 39 -3.15 -11.16 -1.26
C GLU A 39 -2.71 -11.03 -2.72
N HIS A 40 -2.07 -9.91 -3.05
CA HIS A 40 -1.56 -9.67 -4.40
C HIS A 40 -0.07 -9.35 -4.35
N ASP A 41 0.67 -9.97 -5.25
CA ASP A 41 2.08 -9.68 -5.44
C ASP A 41 2.22 -8.29 -6.06
N CYS A 42 2.95 -7.42 -5.38
CA CYS A 42 3.19 -6.05 -5.84
C CYS A 42 4.68 -5.92 -6.20
N SER A 43 5.07 -6.58 -7.26
CA SER A 43 6.45 -6.52 -7.76
C SER A 43 6.73 -5.13 -8.30
N ALA A 44 7.64 -4.41 -7.67
CA ALA A 44 7.99 -3.04 -8.03
C ALA A 44 9.38 -2.72 -7.50
N ASP A 45 9.98 -1.67 -8.06
CA ASP A 45 11.28 -1.21 -7.59
C ASP A 45 11.15 -0.61 -6.19
N ARG A 46 11.93 -1.10 -5.24
CA ARG A 46 11.93 -0.64 -3.85
C ARG A 46 13.30 -0.15 -3.41
N LYS A 47 14.09 0.35 -4.34
CA LYS A 47 15.36 0.97 -4.01
C LYS A 47 15.15 2.27 -3.25
N GLN A 48 16.16 2.70 -2.52
CA GLN A 48 16.12 3.92 -1.71
C GLN A 48 15.62 5.12 -2.49
N GLY A 49 14.63 5.81 -1.93
CA GLY A 49 14.11 7.05 -2.49
C GLY A 49 13.26 6.91 -3.75
N VAL A 50 13.07 5.68 -4.24
CA VAL A 50 12.32 5.45 -5.48
C VAL A 50 10.82 5.39 -5.18
N THR A 51 10.04 6.05 -6.03
CA THR A 51 8.59 5.93 -6.04
C THR A 51 8.20 4.96 -7.14
N SER A 52 7.43 3.96 -6.79
CA SER A 52 7.00 2.90 -7.71
C SER A 52 5.51 2.63 -7.57
N GLN A 53 4.96 1.94 -8.54
CA GLN A 53 3.54 1.67 -8.62
C GLN A 53 3.31 0.19 -8.90
N CYS A 54 2.21 -0.33 -8.38
CA CYS A 54 1.69 -1.61 -8.81
C CYS A 54 0.18 -1.54 -8.95
N THR A 55 -0.35 -2.35 -9.84
CA THR A 55 -1.78 -2.42 -10.10
C THR A 55 -2.22 -3.87 -10.08
N PHE A 56 -3.46 -4.09 -9.61
CA PHE A 56 -4.07 -5.40 -9.70
C PHE A 56 -5.58 -5.26 -9.76
N GLN A 57 -6.24 -6.33 -10.15
CA GLN A 57 -7.69 -6.42 -10.16
C GLN A 57 -8.11 -7.49 -9.16
N ASP A 58 -9.23 -7.22 -8.49
CA ASP A 58 -9.77 -8.15 -7.50
C ASP A 58 -11.29 -8.02 -7.52
N PRO A 59 -12.04 -9.12 -7.44
CA PRO A 59 -13.50 -9.06 -7.47
C PRO A 59 -14.11 -8.52 -6.17
N ALA A 60 -13.32 -8.41 -5.10
CA ALA A 60 -13.87 -8.01 -3.80
C ALA A 60 -14.26 -6.55 -3.78
N ASP A 61 -15.48 -6.28 -3.33
CA ASP A 61 -15.93 -4.96 -2.94
C ASP A 61 -15.69 -4.85 -1.44
N ILE A 62 -14.71 -4.04 -1.07
CA ILE A 62 -14.27 -3.93 0.33
C ILE A 62 -14.94 -2.78 1.07
N GLY A 63 -15.81 -2.03 0.40
CA GLY A 63 -16.40 -0.84 0.99
C GLY A 63 -15.40 0.31 1.02
N SER A 64 -15.44 1.12 2.07
CA SER A 64 -14.47 2.20 2.25
C SER A 64 -13.13 1.65 2.69
N LEU A 65 -12.05 2.14 2.08
CA LEU A 65 -10.70 1.69 2.39
C LEU A 65 -10.31 2.12 3.81
N LYS A 66 -9.80 1.19 4.61
CA LYS A 66 -9.35 1.44 5.98
C LYS A 66 -7.87 1.24 6.17
N GLY A 67 -7.31 0.22 5.57
CA GLY A 67 -5.93 -0.12 5.82
C GLY A 67 -5.34 -1.05 4.79
N MET A 68 -4.11 -1.45 5.05
CA MET A 68 -3.36 -2.34 4.19
C MET A 68 -2.49 -3.23 5.06
N ARG A 69 -2.41 -4.49 4.70
CA ARG A 69 -1.47 -5.45 5.27
C ARG A 69 -0.40 -5.74 4.24
N ILE A 70 0.86 -5.65 4.66
CA ILE A 70 1.99 -5.96 3.80
C ILE A 70 2.75 -7.11 4.42
N LYS A 71 2.79 -8.24 3.73
CA LYS A 71 3.47 -9.44 4.18
C LYS A 71 4.79 -9.56 3.44
N ASN A 72 5.88 -9.56 4.19
CA ASN A 72 7.23 -9.71 3.63
C ASN A 72 7.66 -11.17 3.74
N LYS A 73 7.85 -11.82 2.61
CA LYS A 73 8.27 -13.23 2.54
C LYS A 73 9.75 -13.36 2.19
N SER A 74 10.53 -12.30 2.39
CA SER A 74 11.94 -12.27 2.07
C SER A 74 12.79 -11.93 3.28
N ASP A 75 14.10 -12.05 3.13
CA ASP A 75 15.08 -11.64 4.14
C ASP A 75 15.55 -10.20 3.92
N ASN A 76 14.82 -9.41 3.16
CA ASN A 76 15.09 -8.00 2.94
C ASN A 76 14.05 -7.16 3.65
N THR A 77 14.47 -6.40 4.64
CA THR A 77 13.60 -5.43 5.29
C THR A 77 13.32 -4.27 4.33
N TRP A 78 12.07 -3.82 4.30
CA TRP A 78 11.67 -2.68 3.48
C TRP A 78 11.17 -1.55 4.37
N VAL A 79 11.70 -0.36 4.13
CA VAL A 79 11.25 0.86 4.81
C VAL A 79 10.57 1.73 3.77
N PHE A 80 9.33 2.12 4.02
CA PHE A 80 8.60 3.01 3.11
C PHE A 80 8.12 4.25 3.86
N VAL A 81 7.99 5.35 3.11
CA VAL A 81 7.63 6.66 3.68
C VAL A 81 6.32 7.21 3.13
N SER A 82 5.79 6.60 2.09
CA SER A 82 4.53 7.04 1.48
C SER A 82 3.82 5.85 0.85
N MET A 83 2.49 5.87 0.98
CA MET A 83 1.63 4.86 0.37
C MET A 83 0.34 5.55 -0.08
N LEU A 84 0.02 5.44 -1.36
CA LEU A 84 -1.22 5.96 -1.94
C LEU A 84 -1.98 4.82 -2.57
N VAL A 85 -3.29 4.80 -2.39
CA VAL A 85 -4.16 3.78 -2.97
C VAL A 85 -5.28 4.45 -3.73
N GLU A 86 -5.37 4.11 -5.01
CA GLU A 86 -6.51 4.49 -5.86
C GLU A 86 -7.36 3.26 -6.13
N ILE A 87 -8.66 3.45 -6.09
CA ILE A 87 -9.63 2.39 -6.41
C ILE A 87 -10.46 2.90 -7.58
N ASP A 88 -10.40 2.19 -8.70
CA ASP A 88 -11.05 2.57 -9.95
C ASP A 88 -10.72 4.01 -10.35
N GLY A 89 -9.44 4.38 -10.21
CA GLY A 89 -8.94 5.69 -10.61
C GLY A 89 -9.18 6.82 -9.62
N VAL A 90 -9.77 6.54 -8.46
CA VAL A 90 -10.06 7.55 -7.44
C VAL A 90 -9.18 7.33 -6.21
N LEU A 91 -8.48 8.36 -5.76
CA LEU A 91 -7.65 8.29 -4.56
C LEU A 91 -8.55 8.05 -3.34
N ARG A 92 -8.31 6.93 -2.67
CA ARG A 92 -9.10 6.51 -1.51
C ARG A 92 -8.28 6.39 -0.23
N GLY A 93 -6.97 6.24 -0.35
CA GLY A 93 -6.13 6.11 0.82
C GLY A 93 -4.81 6.81 0.63
N ARG A 94 -4.35 7.45 1.70
CA ARG A 94 -3.06 8.13 1.75
C ARG A 94 -2.45 7.90 3.13
N TRP A 95 -1.18 7.52 3.11
CA TRP A 95 -0.40 7.35 4.33
C TRP A 95 0.97 7.95 4.12
N GLN A 96 1.45 8.72 5.09
CA GLN A 96 2.80 9.27 5.09
C GLN A 96 3.42 9.09 6.46
N GLY A 97 4.70 8.85 6.47
CA GLY A 97 5.44 8.64 7.71
C GLY A 97 6.69 7.82 7.43
N THR A 98 7.00 6.95 8.36
CA THR A 98 8.06 5.95 8.18
C THR A 98 7.55 4.66 8.76
N SER A 99 7.52 3.62 7.96
CA SER A 99 7.11 2.30 8.41
C SER A 99 8.08 1.26 7.88
N THR A 100 8.24 0.20 8.63
CA THR A 100 9.17 -0.88 8.32
C THR A 100 8.40 -2.19 8.17
N VAL A 101 8.72 -2.93 7.11
CA VAL A 101 8.25 -4.29 6.95
C VAL A 101 9.48 -5.20 7.17
N PRO A 102 9.66 -5.73 8.38
CA PRO A 102 10.85 -6.53 8.68
C PRO A 102 10.86 -7.86 7.91
N ASP A 103 12.03 -8.47 7.87
CA ASP A 103 12.24 -9.78 7.24
C ASP A 103 11.22 -10.79 7.74
N TYR A 104 10.52 -11.45 6.82
CA TYR A 104 9.54 -12.52 7.12
C TYR A 104 8.43 -12.09 8.09
N LYS A 105 8.16 -10.79 8.20
CA LYS A 105 7.13 -10.24 9.07
C LYS A 105 6.03 -9.56 8.28
N THR A 106 4.99 -9.16 8.98
CA THR A 106 3.84 -8.46 8.40
C THR A 106 3.74 -7.08 9.04
N ALA A 107 3.55 -6.07 8.20
CA ALA A 107 3.26 -4.71 8.66
C ALA A 107 1.81 -4.37 8.31
N ASN A 108 1.19 -3.58 9.17
CA ASN A 108 -0.15 -3.07 8.95
C ASN A 108 -0.13 -1.56 9.02
N ILE A 109 -0.79 -0.91 8.07
CA ILE A 109 -0.97 0.54 8.10
C ILE A 109 -2.46 0.86 8.03
N GLN A 110 -2.84 1.99 8.59
CA GLN A 110 -4.20 2.50 8.52
C GLN A 110 -4.20 3.77 7.69
N PHE A 111 -5.14 3.86 6.76
CA PHE A 111 -5.31 5.07 5.98
C PHE A 111 -6.23 6.02 6.71
N ASP A 112 -5.97 7.30 6.52
CA ASP A 112 -6.86 8.34 7.00
C ASP A 112 -8.11 8.34 6.13
N ASN A 113 -9.20 7.78 6.65
CA ASN A 113 -10.46 7.74 5.92
C ASN A 113 -11.17 9.09 5.90
N LYS A 114 -10.59 10.09 6.53
CA LYS A 114 -11.07 11.47 6.50
C LYS A 114 -10.21 12.35 5.59
N ILE A 115 -9.50 11.74 4.65
CA ILE A 115 -8.54 12.45 3.80
C ILE A 115 -9.17 13.67 3.10
N GLY A 116 -10.40 13.55 2.63
CA GLY A 116 -11.08 14.68 1.99
C GLY A 116 -11.39 15.79 2.97
N ILE A 117 -11.82 15.45 4.16
CA ILE A 117 -12.11 16.42 5.22
C ILE A 117 -10.82 17.08 5.70
N HIS A 118 -9.79 16.30 5.87
CA HIS A 118 -8.49 16.80 6.32
C HIS A 118 -7.88 17.78 5.32
N LEU A 119 -7.91 17.45 4.05
CA LEU A 119 -7.44 18.36 3.00
C LEU A 119 -8.25 19.65 2.98
N LYS A 120 -9.55 19.54 3.14
CA LYS A 120 -10.42 20.71 3.21
C LYS A 120 -10.04 21.61 4.38
N SER A 121 -9.72 21.03 5.53
CA SER A 121 -9.31 21.78 6.72
C SER A 121 -8.01 22.54 6.49
N TYR A 122 -7.11 22.02 5.68
CA TYR A 122 -5.87 22.70 5.36
C TYR A 122 -6.06 23.93 4.47
N PHE A 123 -7.10 23.93 3.67
CA PHE A 123 -7.34 24.98 2.69
C PHE A 123 -8.41 25.98 3.13
N ASP A 124 -9.04 25.72 4.23
CA ASP A 124 -9.97 26.67 4.85
C ASP A 124 -9.18 27.76 5.63
#